data_767be9653d295b2ef6e1682db4059376
#
_entry.id   767be9653d295b2ef6e1682db4059376
#
_cell.length_a   1.000
_cell.length_b   1.000
_cell.length_c   1.000
_cell.angle_alpha   90.00
_cell.angle_beta   90.00
_cell.angle_gamma   90.00
#
_symmetry.space_group_name_H-M   'P 1'
#
loop_
_entity.id
_entity.type
_entity.pdbx_description
1 polymer ?
#
loop_
_entity_poly.entity_id
_entity_poly.type
_entity_poly.pdbx_seq_one_letter_code
_entity_poly.pdbx_strand_id
1 'polypeptide(L)'
;MLSLGFVLLSAAAAAAAAPVTTCESLQSLSTPQVAITAVSTAPGPFVAPGAAPAPPAPAAGGGRAGGAPAGPPPLPAHCRVKLVLKPTADSKINAELWLPTESWNGRFMAVGNGGFGGSIQGFGEMQTALRLGYATAGGDTGHDEASEGPGGMFALGHPEKIVDFAYRAVHEMTATSKKVIDRYYGTGAQFSYFKGCSTGGRQAVMAAQRYPEDFDGIIAGALANRHIQMHTAGVSRSIELARHPEAAIPQAKAQMVSKAVMDACDSMKEGFLNNPRACSFDFSKLACKGAESDSCLTAPQLETVEAFYGGTKNSKGELIFSGQALGNPVPALRGVQAGDAPGGGFDTVRIWGFQNADYDWKTFDLDRDMPIINSKVGFVDAVDPDLSKFKARGGKLLLYAGWGDTTITPENTVLYYESVLNKMGRNQGDFVRLFLVPGMAHCRGGDGPNTFDTIGTMEAWREKSVTPTQMMGFNPQSSLSRPLCPYPQVATYKGAGNRKDASNWSCTAPQTSTR
;
A
#
# COMPACT_ATOMS: atom_id res chain seq x y z
N MET A 1 -17.31 -47.39 -32.82
CA MET A 1 -15.98 -46.76 -32.95
C MET A 1 -16.20 -45.25 -33.02
N LEU A 2 -16.16 -44.57 -31.89
CA LEU A 2 -16.20 -43.10 -31.84
C LEU A 2 -14.75 -42.61 -31.64
N SER A 3 -14.27 -41.87 -32.62
CA SER A 3 -12.96 -41.23 -32.61
C SER A 3 -13.06 -39.93 -31.79
N LEU A 4 -12.42 -39.86 -30.62
CA LEU A 4 -12.20 -38.63 -29.87
C LEU A 4 -11.06 -37.86 -30.53
N GLY A 5 -11.40 -36.74 -31.20
CA GLY A 5 -10.40 -35.78 -31.66
C GLY A 5 -9.90 -34.95 -30.50
N PHE A 6 -8.63 -35.12 -30.14
CA PHE A 6 -7.93 -34.19 -29.23
C PHE A 6 -7.61 -32.90 -30.00
N VAL A 7 -8.26 -31.80 -29.63
CA VAL A 7 -7.86 -30.46 -30.05
C VAL A 7 -6.72 -30.01 -29.16
N LEU A 8 -5.50 -30.07 -29.63
CA LEU A 8 -4.33 -29.44 -29.02
C LEU A 8 -4.44 -27.93 -29.22
N LEU A 9 -4.90 -27.20 -28.19
CA LEU A 9 -4.68 -25.74 -28.13
C LEU A 9 -3.18 -25.51 -27.87
N SER A 10 -2.44 -25.17 -28.91
CA SER A 10 -1.10 -24.64 -28.79
C SER A 10 -1.21 -23.21 -28.21
N ALA A 11 -0.82 -23.02 -26.95
CA ALA A 11 -0.56 -21.70 -26.40
C ALA A 11 0.66 -21.13 -27.15
N ALA A 12 0.42 -20.25 -28.13
CA ALA A 12 1.48 -19.46 -28.73
C ALA A 12 2.07 -18.57 -27.64
N ALA A 13 3.32 -18.80 -27.27
CA ALA A 13 4.09 -17.85 -26.49
C ALA A 13 4.12 -16.54 -27.29
N ALA A 14 3.56 -15.45 -26.74
CA ALA A 14 3.64 -14.15 -27.38
C ALA A 14 5.12 -13.83 -27.59
N ALA A 15 5.54 -13.68 -28.84
CA ALA A 15 6.89 -13.26 -29.16
C ALA A 15 7.11 -11.86 -28.57
N ALA A 16 8.28 -11.67 -27.94
CA ALA A 16 8.67 -10.38 -27.39
C ALA A 16 8.66 -9.34 -28.53
N ALA A 17 7.84 -8.29 -28.41
CA ALA A 17 7.77 -7.26 -29.44
C ALA A 17 9.00 -6.36 -29.35
N ALA A 18 9.69 -6.21 -30.49
CA ALA A 18 10.79 -5.25 -30.62
C ALA A 18 10.23 -3.84 -30.92
N PRO A 19 10.97 -2.77 -30.56
CA PRO A 19 10.61 -1.41 -30.91
C PRO A 19 10.53 -1.21 -32.43
N VAL A 20 9.50 -0.49 -32.89
CA VAL A 20 9.33 -0.12 -34.29
C VAL A 20 9.85 1.29 -34.59
N THR A 21 10.29 2.01 -33.57
CA THR A 21 10.86 3.37 -33.68
C THR A 21 11.97 3.56 -32.66
N THR A 22 12.80 4.61 -32.81
CA THR A 22 13.86 4.92 -31.85
C THR A 22 13.30 5.54 -30.56
N CYS A 23 13.99 5.35 -29.44
CA CYS A 23 13.62 5.93 -28.17
C CYS A 23 13.47 7.46 -28.26
N GLU A 24 14.47 8.12 -28.84
CA GLU A 24 14.56 9.57 -28.93
C GLU A 24 13.43 10.18 -29.78
N SER A 25 12.92 9.43 -30.77
CA SER A 25 11.80 9.88 -31.63
C SER A 25 10.48 10.07 -30.86
N LEU A 26 10.35 9.45 -29.69
CA LEU A 26 9.17 9.59 -28.82
C LEU A 26 8.95 11.04 -28.34
N GLN A 27 9.99 11.88 -28.36
CA GLN A 27 9.88 13.31 -28.04
C GLN A 27 8.91 14.05 -28.98
N SER A 28 8.71 13.54 -30.20
CA SER A 28 7.74 14.09 -31.17
C SER A 28 6.27 13.98 -30.72
N LEU A 29 5.97 13.18 -29.71
CA LEU A 29 4.65 13.07 -29.09
C LEU A 29 4.34 14.21 -28.11
N SER A 30 5.28 15.13 -27.86
CA SER A 30 5.07 16.26 -26.99
C SER A 30 3.96 17.18 -27.50
N THR A 31 3.17 17.69 -26.57
CA THR A 31 2.11 18.69 -26.80
C THR A 31 2.28 19.83 -25.79
N PRO A 32 1.52 20.93 -25.87
CA PRO A 32 1.58 21.99 -24.84
C PRO A 32 1.30 21.48 -23.41
N GLN A 33 0.50 20.42 -23.27
CA GLN A 33 0.13 19.83 -21.97
C GLN A 33 1.02 18.64 -21.57
N VAL A 34 1.80 18.08 -22.48
CA VAL A 34 2.61 16.87 -22.26
C VAL A 34 4.00 17.08 -22.82
N ALA A 35 4.99 17.31 -21.97
CA ALA A 35 6.38 17.34 -22.39
C ALA A 35 7.01 15.95 -22.21
N ILE A 36 7.65 15.46 -23.27
CA ILE A 36 8.30 14.15 -23.32
C ILE A 36 9.78 14.34 -23.61
N THR A 37 10.64 13.76 -22.78
CA THR A 37 12.04 13.54 -23.09
C THR A 37 12.34 12.05 -22.99
N ALA A 38 13.07 11.53 -23.96
CA ALA A 38 13.36 10.10 -24.03
C ALA A 38 14.84 9.88 -24.38
N VAL A 39 15.46 8.91 -23.69
CA VAL A 39 16.86 8.56 -23.89
C VAL A 39 17.07 7.06 -23.76
N SER A 40 17.82 6.51 -24.68
CA SER A 40 18.24 5.10 -24.65
C SER A 40 19.24 4.87 -23.49
N THR A 41 18.97 3.85 -22.68
CA THR A 41 19.79 3.47 -21.53
C THR A 41 20.37 2.09 -21.75
N ALA A 42 21.69 1.99 -21.68
CA ALA A 42 22.42 0.71 -21.74
C ALA A 42 22.17 -0.13 -20.48
N PRO A 43 22.39 -1.46 -20.54
CA PRO A 43 22.32 -2.29 -19.34
C PRO A 43 23.27 -1.79 -18.26
N GLY A 44 22.82 -1.75 -17.02
CA GLY A 44 23.65 -1.26 -15.92
C GLY A 44 22.92 -1.12 -14.58
N PRO A 45 23.63 -0.68 -13.53
CA PRO A 45 22.99 -0.41 -12.24
C PRO A 45 22.03 0.78 -12.37
N PHE A 46 20.95 0.73 -11.59
CA PHE A 46 20.03 1.87 -11.49
C PHE A 46 20.70 3.03 -10.74
N VAL A 47 20.62 4.22 -11.33
CA VAL A 47 21.02 5.48 -10.69
C VAL A 47 19.77 6.33 -10.52
N ALA A 48 19.38 6.59 -9.26
CA ALA A 48 18.22 7.42 -8.96
C ALA A 48 18.44 8.87 -9.45
N PRO A 49 17.41 9.56 -9.91
CA PRO A 49 17.50 10.99 -10.24
C PRO A 49 18.04 11.78 -9.05
N GLY A 50 19.03 12.65 -9.29
CA GLY A 50 19.63 13.48 -8.25
C GLY A 50 20.63 12.75 -7.32
N ALA A 51 20.86 11.45 -7.49
CA ALA A 51 21.91 10.76 -6.75
C ALA A 51 23.29 11.27 -7.20
N ALA A 52 24.14 11.60 -6.22
CA ALA A 52 25.54 11.89 -6.52
C ALA A 52 26.20 10.67 -7.20
N PRO A 53 27.14 10.87 -8.12
CA PRO A 53 27.92 9.78 -8.68
C PRO A 53 28.52 8.94 -7.54
N ALA A 54 28.35 7.62 -7.60
CA ALA A 54 28.96 6.74 -6.63
C ALA A 54 30.48 7.00 -6.63
N PRO A 55 31.13 7.14 -5.45
CA PRO A 55 32.57 7.27 -5.40
C PRO A 55 33.21 6.07 -6.13
N PRO A 56 34.32 6.27 -6.88
CA PRO A 56 34.99 5.17 -7.54
C PRO A 56 35.31 4.08 -6.52
N ALA A 57 35.01 2.85 -6.87
CA ALA A 57 35.32 1.71 -6.01
C ALA A 57 36.79 1.78 -5.62
N PRO A 58 37.15 1.61 -4.33
CA PRO A 58 38.56 1.61 -3.93
C PRO A 58 39.28 0.54 -4.74
N ALA A 59 40.42 0.90 -5.32
CA ALA A 59 41.25 -0.02 -6.05
C ALA A 59 41.51 -1.25 -5.17
N ALA A 60 41.32 -2.44 -5.72
CA ALA A 60 41.42 -3.72 -5.03
C ALA A 60 42.83 -3.89 -4.42
N GLY A 61 42.97 -3.46 -3.18
CA GLY A 61 44.08 -3.84 -2.30
C GLY A 61 43.76 -5.22 -1.75
N GLY A 62 44.65 -6.19 -2.01
CA GLY A 62 44.46 -7.59 -1.64
C GLY A 62 44.22 -7.83 -0.16
N GLY A 63 42.98 -8.04 0.21
CA GLY A 63 42.51 -8.45 1.53
C GLY A 63 41.38 -9.47 1.38
N ARG A 64 41.43 -10.54 2.14
CA ARG A 64 40.57 -11.73 2.12
C ARG A 64 39.11 -11.40 1.87
N ALA A 65 38.55 -12.04 0.84
CA ALA A 65 37.15 -11.99 0.42
C ALA A 65 36.22 -12.55 1.49
N GLY A 66 35.69 -11.67 2.33
CA GLY A 66 34.35 -11.81 2.87
C GLY A 66 33.44 -11.18 1.81
N GLY A 67 32.69 -11.99 1.05
CA GLY A 67 31.88 -11.51 -0.04
C GLY A 67 30.89 -10.46 0.47
N ALA A 68 31.04 -9.20 0.06
CA ALA A 68 29.96 -8.23 0.19
C ALA A 68 28.72 -8.82 -0.51
N PRO A 69 27.51 -8.67 0.05
CA PRO A 69 26.31 -9.13 -0.62
C PRO A 69 26.28 -8.53 -2.03
N ALA A 70 26.13 -9.39 -3.03
CA ALA A 70 26.03 -8.95 -4.42
C ALA A 70 24.90 -7.90 -4.51
N GLY A 71 25.22 -6.72 -5.03
CA GLY A 71 24.22 -5.67 -5.27
C GLY A 71 23.09 -6.20 -6.16
N PRO A 72 21.96 -5.49 -6.24
CA PRO A 72 20.86 -5.90 -7.10
C PRO A 72 21.36 -6.10 -8.54
N PRO A 73 20.84 -7.09 -9.26
CA PRO A 73 21.25 -7.35 -10.63
C PRO A 73 21.05 -6.09 -11.49
N PRO A 74 21.89 -5.87 -12.52
CA PRO A 74 21.78 -4.72 -13.41
C PRO A 74 20.41 -4.68 -14.10
N LEU A 75 19.97 -3.49 -14.47
CA LEU A 75 18.77 -3.33 -15.30
C LEU A 75 19.10 -3.73 -16.74
N PRO A 76 18.13 -4.30 -17.49
CA PRO A 76 18.28 -4.50 -18.93
C PRO A 76 18.30 -3.17 -19.68
N ALA A 77 18.75 -3.21 -20.94
CA ALA A 77 18.63 -2.07 -21.85
C ALA A 77 17.18 -1.62 -21.95
N HIS A 78 16.94 -0.32 -21.86
CA HIS A 78 15.58 0.23 -21.93
C HIS A 78 15.57 1.68 -22.42
N CYS A 79 14.45 2.09 -22.99
CA CYS A 79 14.18 3.49 -23.27
C CYS A 79 13.60 4.13 -22.01
N ARG A 80 14.29 5.12 -21.45
CA ARG A 80 13.86 5.90 -20.30
C ARG A 80 13.16 7.16 -20.78
N VAL A 81 11.85 7.24 -20.54
CA VAL A 81 11.00 8.36 -20.94
C VAL A 81 10.60 9.15 -19.70
N LYS A 82 10.88 10.45 -19.70
CA LYS A 82 10.40 11.37 -18.66
C LYS A 82 9.21 12.13 -19.23
N LEU A 83 8.18 12.23 -18.42
CA LEU A 83 6.92 12.89 -18.72
C LEU A 83 6.70 14.06 -17.76
N VAL A 84 6.30 15.21 -18.29
CA VAL A 84 5.75 16.33 -17.51
C VAL A 84 4.36 16.61 -18.02
N LEU A 85 3.35 16.30 -17.22
CA LEU A 85 1.94 16.40 -17.58
C LEU A 85 1.31 17.61 -16.89
N LYS A 86 0.61 18.44 -17.65
CA LYS A 86 -0.03 19.67 -17.20
C LYS A 86 -1.50 19.71 -17.64
N PRO A 87 -2.36 18.82 -17.07
CA PRO A 87 -3.77 18.76 -17.44
C PRO A 87 -4.55 20.04 -17.10
N THR A 88 -4.08 20.83 -16.12
CA THR A 88 -4.59 22.17 -15.79
C THR A 88 -3.45 23.17 -15.67
N ALA A 89 -3.77 24.45 -15.55
CA ALA A 89 -2.76 25.50 -15.38
C ALA A 89 -1.96 25.34 -14.07
N ASP A 90 -2.55 24.76 -13.05
CA ASP A 90 -1.95 24.53 -11.72
C ASP A 90 -1.28 23.14 -11.59
N SER A 91 -1.52 22.25 -12.53
CA SER A 91 -0.97 20.88 -12.50
C SER A 91 0.45 20.83 -13.05
N LYS A 92 1.30 20.05 -12.36
CA LYS A 92 2.63 19.67 -12.84
C LYS A 92 2.95 18.27 -12.31
N ILE A 93 2.64 17.27 -13.11
CA ILE A 93 2.83 15.86 -12.77
C ILE A 93 4.11 15.38 -13.46
N ASN A 94 5.13 15.00 -12.69
CA ASN A 94 6.32 14.37 -13.23
C ASN A 94 6.17 12.85 -13.13
N ALA A 95 6.52 12.15 -14.20
CA ALA A 95 6.51 10.70 -14.26
C ALA A 95 7.68 10.17 -15.10
N GLU A 96 8.02 8.93 -14.86
CA GLU A 96 8.93 8.18 -15.73
C GLU A 96 8.24 6.92 -16.25
N LEU A 97 8.51 6.61 -17.51
CA LEU A 97 8.12 5.37 -18.18
C LEU A 97 9.39 4.70 -18.72
N TRP A 98 9.61 3.44 -18.35
CA TRP A 98 10.73 2.63 -18.80
C TRP A 98 10.24 1.53 -19.74
N LEU A 99 10.81 1.45 -20.92
CA LEU A 99 10.39 0.55 -22.00
C LEU A 99 11.53 -0.42 -22.32
N PRO A 100 11.42 -1.73 -22.08
CA PRO A 100 12.41 -2.71 -22.50
C PRO A 100 12.73 -2.56 -24.01
N THR A 101 14.01 -2.52 -24.39
CA THR A 101 14.40 -2.47 -25.82
C THR A 101 14.43 -3.84 -26.47
N GLU A 102 14.56 -4.86 -25.62
CA GLU A 102 14.65 -6.25 -26.04
C GLU A 102 13.65 -7.14 -25.36
N SER A 103 13.04 -7.83 -25.16
CA SER A 103 12.25 -8.71 -24.25
C SER A 103 10.98 -8.09 -23.66
N TRP A 104 10.35 -7.08 -24.33
CA TRP A 104 9.05 -6.64 -23.86
C TRP A 104 8.02 -7.78 -23.93
N ASN A 105 7.40 -8.07 -22.81
CA ASN A 105 6.46 -9.20 -22.66
C ASN A 105 4.99 -8.85 -23.02
N GLY A 106 4.75 -7.69 -23.65
CA GLY A 106 3.40 -7.23 -24.00
C GLY A 106 2.60 -6.66 -22.83
N ARG A 107 3.24 -6.43 -21.67
CA ARG A 107 2.57 -5.95 -20.46
C ARG A 107 3.05 -4.58 -20.04
N PHE A 108 2.15 -3.85 -19.38
CA PHE A 108 2.44 -2.58 -18.72
C PHE A 108 2.16 -2.68 -17.22
N MET A 109 3.02 -2.10 -16.38
CA MET A 109 2.83 -1.99 -14.94
C MET A 109 3.07 -0.56 -14.46
N ALA A 110 2.02 0.07 -13.95
CA ALA A 110 2.15 1.31 -13.19
C ALA A 110 2.36 0.99 -11.70
N VAL A 111 3.15 1.81 -11.01
CA VAL A 111 3.46 1.66 -9.59
C VAL A 111 3.00 2.87 -8.79
N GLY A 112 2.57 2.60 -7.54
CA GLY A 112 2.06 3.63 -6.63
C GLY A 112 3.13 4.28 -5.75
N ASN A 113 2.68 5.27 -4.97
CA ASN A 113 3.48 6.08 -4.05
C ASN A 113 3.23 5.71 -2.58
N GLY A 114 4.00 6.32 -1.67
CA GLY A 114 3.81 6.30 -0.22
C GLY A 114 3.56 7.71 0.34
N GLY A 115 3.00 7.81 1.54
CA GLY A 115 2.79 9.08 2.23
C GLY A 115 1.99 10.10 1.39
N PHE A 116 2.46 11.32 1.35
CA PHE A 116 1.89 12.37 0.50
C PHE A 116 2.41 12.38 -0.95
N GLY A 117 3.30 11.45 -1.35
CA GLY A 117 3.91 11.46 -2.68
C GLY A 117 5.07 12.45 -2.77
N GLY A 118 5.06 13.35 -3.76
CA GLY A 118 6.04 14.43 -3.93
C GLY A 118 7.36 14.01 -4.60
N SER A 119 7.46 12.76 -5.02
CA SER A 119 8.56 12.22 -5.82
C SER A 119 8.18 10.88 -6.42
N ILE A 120 8.96 10.41 -7.39
CA ILE A 120 8.79 9.04 -7.92
C ILE A 120 9.40 8.06 -6.92
N GLN A 121 8.58 7.50 -6.05
CA GLN A 121 9.03 6.60 -4.97
C GLN A 121 9.07 5.13 -5.40
N GLY A 122 8.38 4.77 -6.45
CA GLY A 122 8.18 3.40 -6.93
C GLY A 122 9.36 2.80 -7.71
N PHE A 123 10.56 3.40 -7.73
CA PHE A 123 11.69 2.90 -8.54
C PHE A 123 12.06 1.45 -8.26
N GLY A 124 11.95 0.97 -7.02
CA GLY A 124 12.24 -0.44 -6.68
C GLY A 124 11.29 -1.42 -7.38
N GLU A 125 10.00 -1.08 -7.41
CA GLU A 125 8.97 -1.85 -8.09
C GLU A 125 9.10 -1.76 -9.61
N MET A 126 9.43 -0.56 -10.14
CA MET A 126 9.72 -0.37 -11.57
C MET A 126 10.93 -1.21 -12.02
N GLN A 127 12.00 -1.26 -11.23
CA GLN A 127 13.17 -2.11 -11.51
C GLN A 127 12.77 -3.59 -11.58
N THR A 128 11.92 -4.03 -10.65
CA THR A 128 11.41 -5.41 -10.63
C THR A 128 10.57 -5.69 -11.88
N ALA A 129 9.64 -4.81 -12.22
CA ALA A 129 8.80 -4.94 -13.39
C ALA A 129 9.63 -4.94 -14.70
N LEU A 130 10.61 -4.04 -14.82
CA LEU A 130 11.49 -3.97 -15.99
C LEU A 130 12.30 -5.26 -16.20
N ARG A 131 12.83 -5.86 -15.12
CA ARG A 131 13.54 -7.15 -15.19
C ARG A 131 12.63 -8.32 -15.61
N LEU A 132 11.34 -8.21 -15.31
CA LEU A 132 10.31 -9.17 -15.76
C LEU A 132 9.83 -8.90 -17.20
N GLY A 133 10.40 -7.90 -17.89
CA GLY A 133 10.05 -7.54 -19.27
C GLY A 133 8.82 -6.64 -19.40
N TYR A 134 8.33 -6.03 -18.34
CA TYR A 134 7.24 -5.05 -18.41
C TYR A 134 7.73 -3.68 -18.90
N ALA A 135 6.91 -3.01 -19.70
CA ALA A 135 6.91 -1.55 -19.69
C ALA A 135 6.40 -1.07 -18.33
N THR A 136 7.05 -0.09 -17.69
CA THR A 136 6.68 0.29 -16.32
C THR A 136 6.77 1.79 -16.08
N ALA A 137 5.80 2.34 -15.33
CA ALA A 137 5.74 3.77 -15.02
C ALA A 137 5.47 4.05 -13.55
N GLY A 138 6.02 5.18 -13.07
CA GLY A 138 5.75 5.75 -11.76
C GLY A 138 5.78 7.27 -11.82
N GLY A 139 5.00 7.95 -10.98
CA GLY A 139 4.87 9.41 -10.94
C GLY A 139 5.04 10.00 -9.54
N ASP A 140 5.08 11.34 -9.47
CA ASP A 140 5.27 12.10 -8.23
C ASP A 140 3.97 12.51 -7.53
N THR A 141 2.82 12.18 -8.09
CA THR A 141 1.48 12.59 -7.64
C THR A 141 1.10 14.05 -7.89
N GLY A 142 1.86 14.78 -8.70
CA GLY A 142 1.54 16.14 -9.14
C GLY A 142 2.15 17.26 -8.29
N HIS A 143 3.16 16.95 -7.48
CA HIS A 143 3.93 17.92 -6.73
C HIS A 143 5.36 17.43 -6.47
N ASP A 144 6.23 18.34 -6.06
CA ASP A 144 7.64 18.07 -5.73
C ASP A 144 7.93 18.51 -4.30
N GLU A 145 8.05 17.54 -3.40
CA GLU A 145 8.30 17.80 -1.98
C GLU A 145 9.56 18.65 -1.72
N ALA A 146 10.58 18.51 -2.56
CA ALA A 146 11.83 19.25 -2.39
C ALA A 146 11.67 20.77 -2.61
N SER A 147 10.75 21.18 -3.48
CA SER A 147 10.50 22.60 -3.81
C SER A 147 9.21 23.17 -3.19
N GLU A 148 8.25 22.31 -2.85
CA GLU A 148 6.91 22.72 -2.39
C GLU A 148 6.68 22.41 -0.89
N GLY A 149 7.67 21.84 -0.21
CA GLY A 149 7.63 21.52 1.21
C GLY A 149 7.06 20.13 1.51
N PRO A 150 7.32 19.64 2.74
CA PRO A 150 6.94 18.29 3.15
C PRO A 150 5.42 18.16 3.40
N GLY A 151 4.96 16.94 3.38
CA GLY A 151 3.59 16.58 3.75
C GLY A 151 2.55 17.13 2.78
N GLY A 152 1.48 17.72 3.31
CA GLY A 152 0.37 18.25 2.53
C GLY A 152 0.50 19.73 2.14
N MET A 153 1.65 20.37 2.40
CA MET A 153 1.89 21.79 2.17
C MET A 153 1.76 22.21 0.70
N PHE A 154 2.05 21.32 -0.25
CA PHE A 154 1.95 21.56 -1.68
C PHE A 154 0.57 22.07 -2.14
N ALA A 155 -0.46 21.83 -1.34
CA ALA A 155 -1.85 22.16 -1.65
C ALA A 155 -2.27 23.57 -1.16
N LEU A 156 -1.41 24.31 -0.45
CA LEU A 156 -1.71 25.65 0.04
C LEU A 156 -1.80 26.64 -1.14
N GLY A 157 -3.00 27.15 -1.42
CA GLY A 157 -3.28 27.97 -2.59
C GLY A 157 -3.37 27.20 -3.91
N HIS A 158 -3.23 25.84 -3.88
CA HIS A 158 -3.17 24.98 -5.06
C HIS A 158 -4.16 23.81 -4.97
N PRO A 159 -5.49 24.04 -4.93
CA PRO A 159 -6.48 22.97 -4.73
C PRO A 159 -6.47 21.90 -5.84
N GLU A 160 -6.08 22.28 -7.08
CA GLU A 160 -5.97 21.33 -8.19
C GLU A 160 -4.90 20.25 -7.95
N LYS A 161 -3.86 20.55 -7.18
CA LYS A 161 -2.84 19.55 -6.80
C LYS A 161 -3.39 18.48 -5.85
N ILE A 162 -4.43 18.78 -5.06
CA ILE A 162 -5.13 17.76 -4.29
C ILE A 162 -5.85 16.79 -5.23
N VAL A 163 -6.41 17.29 -6.33
CA VAL A 163 -7.04 16.46 -7.37
C VAL A 163 -6.00 15.58 -8.08
N ASP A 164 -4.82 16.13 -8.38
CA ASP A 164 -3.70 15.36 -8.94
C ASP A 164 -3.29 14.23 -7.99
N PHE A 165 -3.04 14.55 -6.72
CA PHE A 165 -2.72 13.58 -5.67
C PHE A 165 -3.80 12.50 -5.50
N ALA A 166 -5.08 12.91 -5.54
CA ALA A 166 -6.19 12.01 -5.31
C ALA A 166 -6.30 10.90 -6.38
N TYR A 167 -6.26 11.30 -7.67
CA TYR A 167 -6.52 10.36 -8.76
C TYR A 167 -5.97 10.78 -10.13
N ARG A 168 -5.90 12.10 -10.44
CA ARG A 168 -5.61 12.56 -11.81
C ARG A 168 -4.18 12.23 -12.25
N ALA A 169 -3.21 12.34 -11.35
CA ALA A 169 -1.81 12.06 -11.68
C ALA A 169 -1.60 10.62 -12.16
N VAL A 170 -2.20 9.64 -11.48
CA VAL A 170 -2.11 8.22 -11.87
C VAL A 170 -2.79 7.97 -13.22
N HIS A 171 -3.97 8.55 -13.44
CA HIS A 171 -4.71 8.41 -14.68
C HIS A 171 -3.95 9.00 -15.88
N GLU A 172 -3.53 10.27 -15.77
CA GLU A 172 -2.81 10.98 -16.85
C GLU A 172 -1.47 10.31 -17.19
N MET A 173 -0.72 9.89 -16.18
CA MET A 173 0.49 9.08 -16.37
C MET A 173 0.18 7.79 -17.12
N THR A 174 -0.87 7.06 -16.72
CA THR A 174 -1.25 5.79 -17.33
C THR A 174 -1.70 5.96 -18.77
N ALA A 175 -2.60 6.91 -19.02
CA ALA A 175 -3.12 7.19 -20.36
C ALA A 175 -2.01 7.63 -21.33
N THR A 176 -1.09 8.50 -20.86
CA THR A 176 0.06 8.94 -21.66
C THR A 176 1.04 7.79 -21.89
N SER A 177 1.35 6.99 -20.86
CA SER A 177 2.23 5.83 -20.98
C SER A 177 1.72 4.82 -22.01
N LYS A 178 0.43 4.52 -22.02
CA LYS A 178 -0.19 3.62 -23.03
C LYS A 178 -0.02 4.14 -24.46
N LYS A 179 -0.17 5.45 -24.68
CA LYS A 179 0.05 6.08 -26.01
C LYS A 179 1.52 5.97 -26.43
N VAL A 180 2.45 6.19 -25.50
CA VAL A 180 3.90 6.07 -25.76
C VAL A 180 4.29 4.61 -26.04
N ILE A 181 3.75 3.65 -25.31
CA ILE A 181 3.94 2.21 -25.52
C ILE A 181 3.48 1.81 -26.92
N ASP A 182 2.26 2.18 -27.30
CA ASP A 182 1.70 1.90 -28.62
C ASP A 182 2.58 2.48 -29.74
N ARG A 183 3.03 3.72 -29.60
CA ARG A 183 3.94 4.36 -30.56
C ARG A 183 5.30 3.66 -30.66
N TYR A 184 5.85 3.23 -29.51
CA TYR A 184 7.19 2.64 -29.45
C TYR A 184 7.24 1.22 -30.02
N TYR A 185 6.27 0.38 -29.68
CA TYR A 185 6.23 -1.02 -30.14
C TYR A 185 5.31 -1.25 -31.36
N GLY A 186 4.57 -0.24 -31.82
CA GLY A 186 3.58 -0.40 -32.89
C GLY A 186 2.33 -1.18 -32.47
N THR A 187 2.20 -1.44 -31.18
CA THR A 187 1.03 -2.12 -30.59
C THR A 187 0.92 -1.74 -29.11
N GLY A 188 -0.32 -1.65 -28.60
CA GLY A 188 -0.58 -1.40 -27.19
C GLY A 188 -0.26 -2.59 -26.30
N ALA A 189 -0.16 -2.35 -24.99
CA ALA A 189 -0.02 -3.41 -24.00
C ALA A 189 -1.25 -4.33 -24.01
N GLN A 190 -1.03 -5.65 -24.03
CA GLN A 190 -2.11 -6.65 -23.96
C GLN A 190 -2.77 -6.66 -22.59
N PHE A 191 -1.97 -6.47 -21.55
CA PHE A 191 -2.44 -6.36 -20.18
C PHE A 191 -1.76 -5.20 -19.48
N SER A 192 -2.54 -4.48 -18.69
CA SER A 192 -2.10 -3.35 -17.89
C SER A 192 -2.36 -3.62 -16.41
N TYR A 193 -1.34 -3.46 -15.58
CA TYR A 193 -1.40 -3.73 -14.14
C TYR A 193 -1.06 -2.49 -13.34
N PHE A 194 -1.63 -2.41 -12.14
CA PHE A 194 -1.22 -1.45 -11.11
C PHE A 194 -0.77 -2.20 -9.87
N LYS A 195 0.36 -1.78 -9.29
CA LYS A 195 0.85 -2.29 -8.01
C LYS A 195 1.16 -1.15 -7.07
N GLY A 196 0.51 -1.13 -5.90
CA GLY A 196 0.76 -0.11 -4.90
C GLY A 196 0.42 -0.56 -3.49
N CYS A 197 1.05 0.06 -2.51
CA CYS A 197 0.81 -0.18 -1.09
C CYS A 197 0.70 1.15 -0.34
N SER A 198 -0.02 1.22 0.78
CA SER A 198 -0.23 2.47 1.52
C SER A 198 -1.05 3.49 0.70
N THR A 199 -0.52 4.69 0.47
CA THR A 199 -1.10 5.64 -0.51
C THR A 199 -1.23 4.99 -1.89
N GLY A 200 -0.25 4.16 -2.31
CA GLY A 200 -0.33 3.38 -3.54
C GLY A 200 -1.48 2.37 -3.53
N GLY A 201 -1.81 1.81 -2.37
CA GLY A 201 -3.01 0.98 -2.20
C GLY A 201 -4.30 1.78 -2.37
N ARG A 202 -4.36 3.03 -1.88
CA ARG A 202 -5.46 3.98 -2.14
C ARG A 202 -5.57 4.29 -3.63
N GLN A 203 -4.44 4.65 -4.28
CA GLN A 203 -4.38 4.92 -5.73
C GLN A 203 -4.89 3.73 -6.54
N ALA A 204 -4.53 2.51 -6.14
CA ALA A 204 -4.93 1.26 -6.76
C ALA A 204 -6.46 1.08 -6.77
N VAL A 205 -7.11 1.19 -5.59
CA VAL A 205 -8.57 1.04 -5.51
C VAL A 205 -9.30 2.26 -6.08
N MET A 206 -8.71 3.46 -6.03
CA MET A 206 -9.24 4.66 -6.70
C MET A 206 -9.29 4.46 -8.23
N ALA A 207 -8.25 3.86 -8.81
CA ALA A 207 -8.24 3.54 -10.25
C ALA A 207 -9.34 2.55 -10.61
N ALA A 208 -9.56 1.49 -9.81
CA ALA A 208 -10.64 0.53 -10.04
C ALA A 208 -12.03 1.19 -9.98
N GLN A 209 -12.22 2.18 -9.09
CA GLN A 209 -13.47 2.90 -8.89
C GLN A 209 -13.76 3.91 -10.00
N ARG A 210 -12.76 4.72 -10.36
CA ARG A 210 -12.94 5.91 -11.18
C ARG A 210 -12.53 5.73 -12.65
N TYR A 211 -11.50 4.90 -12.89
CA TYR A 211 -10.93 4.65 -14.22
C TYR A 211 -10.79 3.14 -14.49
N PRO A 212 -11.90 2.41 -14.51
CA PRO A 212 -11.89 0.94 -14.63
C PRO A 212 -11.20 0.44 -15.92
N GLU A 213 -11.04 1.30 -16.93
CA GLU A 213 -10.37 1.01 -18.19
C GLU A 213 -8.84 1.08 -18.13
N ASP A 214 -8.28 1.68 -17.07
CA ASP A 214 -6.83 1.89 -17.01
C ASP A 214 -6.05 0.58 -16.77
N PHE A 215 -6.63 -0.36 -16.01
CA PHE A 215 -5.93 -1.58 -15.61
C PHE A 215 -6.80 -2.83 -15.72
N ASP A 216 -6.15 -3.94 -16.08
CA ASP A 216 -6.75 -5.28 -16.12
C ASP A 216 -6.61 -6.03 -14.80
N GLY A 217 -5.55 -5.74 -14.06
CA GLY A 217 -5.28 -6.33 -12.75
C GLY A 217 -4.69 -5.30 -11.80
N ILE A 218 -5.18 -5.29 -10.57
CA ILE A 218 -4.79 -4.33 -9.53
C ILE A 218 -4.34 -5.08 -8.29
N ILE A 219 -3.12 -4.77 -7.83
CA ILE A 219 -2.51 -5.28 -6.60
C ILE A 219 -2.44 -4.13 -5.61
N ALA A 220 -3.24 -4.18 -4.55
CA ALA A 220 -3.41 -3.10 -3.59
C ALA A 220 -3.12 -3.58 -2.17
N GLY A 221 -2.03 -3.09 -1.58
CA GLY A 221 -1.61 -3.43 -0.23
C GLY A 221 -1.92 -2.34 0.79
N ALA A 222 -2.17 -2.73 2.05
CA ALA A 222 -2.27 -1.84 3.22
C ALA A 222 -3.00 -0.53 2.90
N LEU A 223 -4.29 -0.61 2.58
CA LEU A 223 -5.07 0.47 1.98
C LEU A 223 -5.13 1.74 2.85
N ALA A 224 -4.52 2.86 2.41
CA ALA A 224 -4.77 4.19 2.96
C ALA A 224 -6.01 4.84 2.32
N ASN A 225 -7.03 4.05 1.99
CA ASN A 225 -8.19 4.46 1.19
C ASN A 225 -9.17 5.39 1.92
N ARG A 226 -9.14 5.42 3.24
CA ARG A 226 -9.85 6.38 4.10
C ARG A 226 -8.86 7.43 4.60
N HIS A 227 -8.23 8.16 3.67
CA HIS A 227 -7.14 9.08 3.95
C HIS A 227 -7.55 10.20 4.90
N ILE A 228 -8.71 10.82 4.64
CA ILE A 228 -9.23 11.92 5.46
C ILE A 228 -9.54 11.43 6.88
N GLN A 229 -10.27 10.32 7.01
CA GLN A 229 -10.63 9.76 8.32
C GLN A 229 -9.41 9.32 9.11
N MET A 230 -8.42 8.70 8.45
CA MET A 230 -7.18 8.27 9.08
C MET A 230 -6.41 9.46 9.68
N HIS A 231 -6.26 10.53 8.91
CA HIS A 231 -5.53 11.71 9.34
C HIS A 231 -6.28 12.48 10.42
N THR A 232 -7.57 12.74 10.24
CA THR A 232 -8.38 13.45 11.25
C THR A 232 -8.48 12.68 12.56
N ALA A 233 -8.60 11.34 12.51
CA ALA A 233 -8.58 10.49 13.70
C ALA A 233 -7.24 10.54 14.43
N GLY A 234 -6.12 10.53 13.69
CA GLY A 234 -4.77 10.68 14.26
C GLY A 234 -4.57 12.03 14.93
N VAL A 235 -4.97 13.11 14.27
CA VAL A 235 -4.94 14.47 14.82
C VAL A 235 -5.80 14.59 16.06
N SER A 236 -7.04 14.09 16.03
CA SER A 236 -7.96 14.11 17.17
C SER A 236 -7.35 13.43 18.40
N ARG A 237 -6.79 12.21 18.24
CA ARG A 237 -6.14 11.52 19.37
C ARG A 237 -4.98 12.29 19.95
N SER A 238 -4.13 12.89 19.12
CA SER A 238 -2.99 13.69 19.59
C SER A 238 -3.45 14.91 20.40
N ILE A 239 -4.53 15.56 19.96
CA ILE A 239 -5.11 16.73 20.63
C ILE A 239 -5.75 16.32 21.96
N GLU A 240 -6.52 15.23 21.99
CA GLU A 240 -7.12 14.72 23.23
C GLU A 240 -6.07 14.38 24.28
N LEU A 241 -4.98 13.72 23.89
CA LEU A 241 -3.87 13.47 24.80
C LEU A 241 -3.12 14.73 25.22
N ALA A 242 -3.16 15.82 24.44
CA ALA A 242 -2.62 17.12 24.86
C ALA A 242 -3.53 17.84 25.88
N ARG A 243 -4.86 17.64 25.76
CA ARG A 243 -5.86 18.17 26.70
C ARG A 243 -5.90 17.37 28.01
N HIS A 244 -5.61 16.07 27.91
CA HIS A 244 -5.67 15.07 28.99
C HIS A 244 -4.34 14.34 29.15
N PRO A 245 -3.27 15.04 29.61
CA PRO A 245 -1.94 14.43 29.72
C PRO A 245 -1.88 13.23 30.68
N GLU A 246 -2.82 13.14 31.63
CA GLU A 246 -2.99 12.00 32.53
C GLU A 246 -3.41 10.70 31.80
N ALA A 247 -3.95 10.81 30.58
CA ALA A 247 -4.33 9.69 29.73
C ALA A 247 -3.17 9.18 28.85
N ALA A 248 -2.03 9.85 28.87
CA ALA A 248 -0.85 9.44 28.11
C ALA A 248 -0.32 8.06 28.56
N ILE A 249 0.20 7.28 27.59
CA ILE A 249 0.76 5.96 27.84
C ILE A 249 2.29 6.03 27.77
N PRO A 250 3.00 6.02 28.91
CA PRO A 250 4.46 5.95 28.93
C PRO A 250 4.98 4.65 28.32
N GLN A 251 6.24 4.64 27.87
CA GLN A 251 6.86 3.50 27.20
C GLN A 251 6.79 2.20 28.02
N ALA A 252 7.01 2.26 29.34
CA ALA A 252 6.94 1.09 30.22
C ALA A 252 5.53 0.47 30.22
N LYS A 253 4.49 1.30 30.33
CA LYS A 253 3.09 0.85 30.31
C LYS A 253 2.69 0.34 28.92
N ALA A 254 3.15 0.97 27.84
CA ALA A 254 2.94 0.51 26.46
C ALA A 254 3.51 -0.90 26.25
N GLN A 255 4.72 -1.16 26.75
CA GLN A 255 5.35 -2.49 26.72
C GLN A 255 4.58 -3.51 27.58
N MET A 256 4.14 -3.10 28.77
CA MET A 256 3.33 -3.95 29.66
C MET A 256 2.03 -4.39 29.00
N VAL A 257 1.29 -3.46 28.35
CA VAL A 257 0.06 -3.78 27.60
C VAL A 257 0.34 -4.75 26.45
N SER A 258 1.34 -4.43 25.62
CA SER A 258 1.72 -5.26 24.48
C SER A 258 2.08 -6.68 24.91
N LYS A 259 2.87 -6.79 25.98
CA LYS A 259 3.25 -8.10 26.55
C LYS A 259 2.04 -8.86 27.07
N ALA A 260 1.13 -8.22 27.79
CA ALA A 260 -0.05 -8.88 28.35
C ALA A 260 -0.96 -9.45 27.24
N VAL A 261 -1.16 -8.70 26.16
CA VAL A 261 -1.92 -9.18 24.99
C VAL A 261 -1.23 -10.38 24.34
N MET A 262 0.08 -10.30 24.11
CA MET A 262 0.84 -11.40 23.50
C MET A 262 0.88 -12.65 24.39
N ASP A 263 1.07 -12.50 25.69
CA ASP A 263 1.04 -13.64 26.63
C ASP A 263 -0.30 -14.36 26.62
N ALA A 264 -1.40 -13.64 26.45
CA ALA A 264 -2.74 -14.20 26.41
C ALA A 264 -3.10 -14.83 25.05
N CYS A 265 -2.62 -14.28 23.95
CA CYS A 265 -3.13 -14.59 22.62
C CYS A 265 -2.14 -15.35 21.72
N ASP A 266 -0.82 -15.23 21.93
CA ASP A 266 0.18 -15.96 21.14
C ASP A 266 0.40 -17.37 21.71
N SER A 267 -0.60 -18.24 21.50
CA SER A 267 -0.53 -19.65 21.91
C SER A 267 0.59 -20.44 21.25
N MET A 268 1.05 -19.98 20.09
CA MET A 268 2.11 -20.66 19.33
C MET A 268 3.52 -20.17 19.69
N LYS A 269 3.64 -19.08 20.45
CA LYS A 269 4.92 -18.46 20.85
C LYS A 269 5.79 -18.09 19.62
N GLU A 270 5.14 -17.54 18.60
CA GLU A 270 5.80 -17.13 17.34
C GLU A 270 6.22 -15.64 17.37
N GLY A 271 5.81 -14.87 18.38
CA GLY A 271 6.08 -13.43 18.48
C GLY A 271 5.10 -12.58 17.67
N PHE A 272 4.14 -13.20 16.98
CA PHE A 272 3.05 -12.53 16.27
C PHE A 272 1.78 -13.40 16.30
N LEU A 273 0.62 -12.77 16.12
CA LEU A 273 -0.64 -13.50 16.04
C LEU A 273 -0.93 -13.94 14.60
N ASN A 274 -1.22 -15.23 14.43
CA ASN A 274 -1.61 -15.78 13.13
C ASN A 274 -3.00 -15.26 12.68
N ASN A 275 -3.91 -15.08 13.64
CA ASN A 275 -5.24 -14.51 13.42
C ASN A 275 -5.60 -13.63 14.61
N PRO A 276 -5.30 -12.32 14.59
CA PRO A 276 -5.66 -11.38 15.67
C PRO A 276 -7.15 -11.37 16.01
N ARG A 277 -8.03 -11.63 15.04
CA ARG A 277 -9.49 -11.65 15.26
C ARG A 277 -9.98 -12.83 16.11
N ALA A 278 -9.16 -13.87 16.28
CA ALA A 278 -9.45 -14.97 17.21
C ALA A 278 -9.03 -14.64 18.66
N CYS A 279 -8.28 -13.54 18.87
CA CYS A 279 -7.88 -13.09 20.18
C CYS A 279 -8.98 -12.21 20.80
N SER A 280 -9.28 -12.43 22.07
CA SER A 280 -10.09 -11.56 22.91
C SER A 280 -9.29 -11.24 24.16
N PHE A 281 -9.10 -9.96 24.47
CA PHE A 281 -8.37 -9.52 25.64
C PHE A 281 -9.17 -8.47 26.40
N ASP A 282 -9.35 -8.74 27.70
CA ASP A 282 -10.05 -7.84 28.62
C ASP A 282 -9.03 -6.90 29.29
N PHE A 283 -8.97 -5.65 28.80
CA PHE A 283 -8.03 -4.63 29.28
C PHE A 283 -8.29 -4.20 30.71
N SER A 284 -9.49 -4.41 31.26
CA SER A 284 -9.81 -4.10 32.67
C SER A 284 -8.92 -4.84 33.65
N LYS A 285 -8.34 -5.98 33.25
CA LYS A 285 -7.37 -6.75 34.02
C LYS A 285 -6.07 -5.99 34.29
N LEU A 286 -5.77 -4.98 33.50
CA LEU A 286 -4.59 -4.12 33.61
C LEU A 286 -4.84 -2.88 34.50
N ALA A 287 -6.07 -2.66 34.94
CA ALA A 287 -6.43 -1.51 35.77
C ALA A 287 -5.68 -1.54 37.13
N CYS A 288 -5.24 -0.38 37.60
CA CYS A 288 -4.64 -0.25 38.93
C CYS A 288 -5.66 -0.57 40.02
N LYS A 289 -5.28 -1.45 40.98
CA LYS A 289 -6.08 -1.79 42.16
C LYS A 289 -5.68 -0.99 43.38
N GLY A 290 -4.72 -0.10 43.27
CA GLY A 290 -4.17 0.74 44.34
C GLY A 290 -3.39 1.90 43.75
N ALA A 291 -2.23 2.23 44.33
CA ALA A 291 -1.37 3.29 43.82
C ALA A 291 -0.92 3.00 42.37
N GLU A 292 -0.80 4.06 41.55
CA GLU A 292 -0.30 3.98 40.18
C GLU A 292 1.13 3.45 40.13
N SER A 293 1.41 2.59 39.17
CA SER A 293 2.75 2.05 38.91
C SER A 293 2.91 1.72 37.40
N ASP A 294 4.11 1.38 36.98
CA ASP A 294 4.39 0.94 35.59
C ASP A 294 3.73 -0.41 35.21
N SER A 295 3.20 -1.13 36.21
CA SER A 295 2.55 -2.43 36.00
C SER A 295 1.03 -2.37 35.89
N CYS A 296 0.43 -1.17 35.92
CA CYS A 296 -1.02 -1.01 35.77
C CYS A 296 -1.40 0.29 35.02
N LEU A 297 -2.65 0.36 34.58
CA LEU A 297 -3.22 1.53 33.90
C LEU A 297 -4.17 2.27 34.86
N THR A 298 -4.09 3.59 34.89
CA THR A 298 -5.15 4.43 35.45
C THR A 298 -6.41 4.37 34.60
N ALA A 299 -7.55 4.84 35.08
CA ALA A 299 -8.78 4.85 34.30
C ALA A 299 -8.65 5.62 32.96
N PRO A 300 -8.08 6.85 32.90
CA PRO A 300 -7.86 7.54 31.63
C PRO A 300 -6.90 6.79 30.68
N GLN A 301 -5.87 6.13 31.22
CA GLN A 301 -4.93 5.33 30.42
C GLN A 301 -5.60 4.07 29.85
N LEU A 302 -6.49 3.46 30.61
CA LEU A 302 -7.27 2.31 30.16
C LEU A 302 -8.15 2.69 28.96
N GLU A 303 -8.89 3.79 29.04
CA GLU A 303 -9.68 4.33 27.95
C GLU A 303 -8.83 4.61 26.69
N THR A 304 -7.61 5.15 26.87
CA THR A 304 -6.67 5.38 25.75
C THR A 304 -6.27 4.07 25.07
N VAL A 305 -5.96 3.02 25.83
CA VAL A 305 -5.59 1.71 25.28
C VAL A 305 -6.80 1.05 24.59
N GLU A 306 -7.97 1.14 25.18
CA GLU A 306 -9.21 0.64 24.58
C GLU A 306 -9.52 1.37 23.26
N ALA A 307 -9.34 2.70 23.21
CA ALA A 307 -9.49 3.49 21.97
C ALA A 307 -8.41 3.16 20.92
N PHE A 308 -7.19 2.83 21.33
CA PHE A 308 -6.12 2.42 20.41
C PHE A 308 -6.50 1.14 19.66
N TYR A 309 -7.07 0.16 20.32
CA TYR A 309 -7.52 -1.10 19.71
C TYR A 309 -8.95 -1.03 19.17
N GLY A 310 -9.83 -0.23 19.76
CA GLY A 310 -11.24 -0.09 19.36
C GLY A 310 -11.49 0.92 18.24
N GLY A 311 -10.51 1.80 17.96
CA GLY A 311 -10.61 2.85 16.96
C GLY A 311 -11.13 4.19 17.48
N THR A 312 -10.98 5.22 16.65
CA THR A 312 -11.45 6.58 16.95
C THR A 312 -12.93 6.71 16.63
N LYS A 313 -13.69 7.19 17.58
CA LYS A 313 -15.14 7.45 17.45
C LYS A 313 -15.42 8.93 17.59
N ASN A 314 -16.53 9.38 17.01
CA ASN A 314 -17.06 10.71 17.25
C ASN A 314 -17.89 10.75 18.56
N SER A 315 -18.43 11.93 18.92
CA SER A 315 -19.25 12.11 20.12
C SER A 315 -20.54 11.28 20.15
N LYS A 316 -21.00 10.81 18.98
CA LYS A 316 -22.17 9.94 18.84
C LYS A 316 -21.82 8.44 18.94
N GLY A 317 -20.55 8.10 19.14
CA GLY A 317 -20.07 6.73 19.17
C GLY A 317 -19.88 6.08 17.79
N GLU A 318 -20.01 6.84 16.69
CA GLU A 318 -19.79 6.34 15.34
C GLU A 318 -18.31 6.19 15.06
N LEU A 319 -17.91 5.04 14.49
CA LEU A 319 -16.53 4.73 14.16
C LEU A 319 -16.04 5.59 12.99
N ILE A 320 -15.08 6.47 13.25
CA ILE A 320 -14.42 7.30 12.23
C ILE A 320 -13.30 6.54 11.55
N PHE A 321 -12.41 5.92 12.33
CA PHE A 321 -11.33 5.10 11.80
C PHE A 321 -11.07 3.91 12.71
N SER A 322 -10.80 2.74 12.11
CA SER A 322 -10.59 1.49 12.82
C SER A 322 -9.35 1.51 13.71
N GLY A 323 -9.42 0.80 14.82
CA GLY A 323 -8.29 0.61 15.73
C GLY A 323 -7.27 -0.40 15.22
N GLN A 324 -6.22 -0.58 15.99
CA GLN A 324 -5.15 -1.52 15.67
C GLN A 324 -5.57 -2.98 15.93
N ALA A 325 -4.96 -3.90 15.20
CA ALA A 325 -5.15 -5.32 15.46
C ALA A 325 -4.51 -5.71 16.81
N LEU A 326 -5.17 -6.58 17.56
CA LEU A 326 -4.58 -7.18 18.75
C LEU A 326 -3.26 -7.89 18.40
N GLY A 327 -2.28 -7.80 19.28
CA GLY A 327 -0.92 -8.29 19.02
C GLY A 327 0.01 -7.25 18.41
N ASN A 328 -0.51 -6.17 17.83
CA ASN A 328 0.33 -5.03 17.46
C ASN A 328 0.79 -4.28 18.72
N PRO A 329 2.08 -3.91 18.78
CA PRO A 329 2.60 -3.22 19.95
C PRO A 329 1.95 -1.85 20.12
N VAL A 330 1.56 -1.52 21.33
CA VAL A 330 1.17 -0.16 21.70
C VAL A 330 2.45 0.69 21.74
N PRO A 331 2.53 1.79 20.98
CA PRO A 331 3.62 2.74 21.13
C PRO A 331 3.44 3.57 22.42
N ALA A 332 4.46 4.28 22.85
CA ALA A 332 4.24 5.36 23.81
C ALA A 332 3.29 6.39 23.17
N LEU A 333 2.15 6.64 23.83
CA LEU A 333 1.13 7.57 23.37
C LEU A 333 1.21 8.85 24.20
N ARG A 334 1.49 9.97 23.55
CA ARG A 334 1.59 11.30 24.17
C ARG A 334 0.83 12.32 23.35
N GLY A 335 0.40 13.37 24.00
CA GLY A 335 -0.20 14.52 23.32
C GLY A 335 0.84 15.38 22.61
N VAL A 336 0.34 16.41 21.92
CA VAL A 336 1.14 17.41 21.23
C VAL A 336 2.01 18.15 22.25
N GLN A 337 3.32 18.16 22.03
CA GLN A 337 4.25 18.90 22.89
C GLN A 337 4.32 20.38 22.46
N ALA A 338 4.80 21.25 23.38
CA ALA A 338 4.98 22.65 23.08
C ALA A 338 5.91 22.85 21.87
N GLY A 339 5.42 23.55 20.85
CA GLY A 339 6.15 23.79 19.60
C GLY A 339 5.98 22.71 18.52
N ASP A 340 5.32 21.59 18.83
CA ASP A 340 5.04 20.54 17.87
C ASP A 340 3.69 20.75 17.15
N ALA A 341 3.53 20.11 15.98
CA ALA A 341 2.24 19.94 15.32
C ALA A 341 1.58 18.61 15.73
N PRO A 342 0.24 18.47 15.62
CA PRO A 342 -0.49 17.26 16.01
C PRO A 342 -0.27 16.05 15.10
N GLY A 343 0.97 15.79 14.65
CA GLY A 343 1.32 14.62 13.83
C GLY A 343 1.15 14.82 12.32
N GLY A 344 1.58 13.82 11.54
CA GLY A 344 1.70 13.91 10.08
C GLY A 344 0.40 14.08 9.29
N GLY A 345 -0.76 13.86 9.91
CA GLY A 345 -2.07 14.10 9.29
C GLY A 345 -2.57 15.53 9.39
N PHE A 346 -1.88 16.41 10.10
CA PHE A 346 -2.36 17.77 10.39
C PHE A 346 -2.52 18.65 9.14
N ASP A 347 -1.70 18.45 8.12
CA ASP A 347 -1.83 19.18 6.85
C ASP A 347 -3.14 18.88 6.11
N THR A 348 -3.68 17.67 6.27
CA THR A 348 -5.02 17.34 5.76
C THR A 348 -6.10 18.21 6.41
N VAL A 349 -5.92 18.58 7.68
CA VAL A 349 -6.80 19.50 8.40
C VAL A 349 -6.53 20.95 7.97
N ARG A 350 -5.34 21.45 8.31
CA ARG A 350 -5.03 22.88 8.20
C ARG A 350 -4.93 23.37 6.76
N ILE A 351 -4.28 22.60 5.87
CA ILE A 351 -4.04 22.99 4.48
C ILE A 351 -5.18 22.54 3.57
N TRP A 352 -5.48 21.22 3.54
CA TRP A 352 -6.49 20.74 2.60
C TRP A 352 -7.90 21.13 3.01
N GLY A 353 -8.23 21.03 4.30
CA GLY A 353 -9.54 21.40 4.82
C GLY A 353 -9.77 22.88 4.91
N PHE A 354 -8.82 23.64 5.46
CA PHE A 354 -9.02 25.05 5.80
C PHE A 354 -8.18 26.05 5.00
N GLN A 355 -7.23 25.62 4.18
CA GLN A 355 -6.31 26.49 3.42
C GLN A 355 -5.63 27.53 4.34
N ASN A 356 -5.23 27.11 5.53
CA ASN A 356 -4.68 27.97 6.57
C ASN A 356 -3.44 27.32 7.20
N ALA A 357 -2.24 27.82 6.85
CA ALA A 357 -0.98 27.33 7.40
C ALA A 357 -0.87 27.57 8.93
N ASP A 358 -1.51 28.64 9.42
CA ASP A 358 -1.49 29.07 10.83
C ASP A 358 -2.71 28.56 11.62
N TYR A 359 -3.39 27.51 11.13
CA TYR A 359 -4.55 26.93 11.82
C TYR A 359 -4.18 26.50 13.24
N ASP A 360 -4.86 27.10 14.24
CA ASP A 360 -4.65 26.72 15.64
C ASP A 360 -5.28 25.35 15.92
N TRP A 361 -4.44 24.32 16.02
CA TRP A 361 -4.87 22.96 16.28
C TRP A 361 -5.68 22.78 17.58
N LYS A 362 -5.52 23.69 18.57
CA LYS A 362 -6.28 23.65 19.83
C LYS A 362 -7.78 23.86 19.60
N THR A 363 -8.14 24.51 18.49
CA THR A 363 -9.53 24.76 18.11
C THR A 363 -10.17 23.62 17.34
N PHE A 364 -9.38 22.61 16.94
CA PHE A 364 -9.89 21.46 16.18
C PHE A 364 -10.93 20.68 17.00
N ASP A 365 -12.05 20.36 16.33
CA ASP A 365 -13.13 19.55 16.85
C ASP A 365 -13.54 18.53 15.78
N LEU A 366 -13.47 17.23 16.12
CA LEU A 366 -13.70 16.16 15.16
C LEU A 366 -15.13 16.17 14.58
N ASP A 367 -16.13 16.45 15.39
CA ASP A 367 -17.54 16.44 14.96
C ASP A 367 -17.90 17.62 14.08
N ARG A 368 -17.32 18.79 14.35
CA ARG A 368 -17.53 20.02 13.57
C ARG A 368 -16.69 20.03 12.29
N ASP A 369 -15.40 19.70 12.38
CA ASP A 369 -14.42 20.00 11.33
C ASP A 369 -14.34 18.90 10.28
N MET A 370 -14.50 17.62 10.66
CA MET A 370 -14.44 16.51 9.71
C MET A 370 -15.51 16.60 8.60
N PRO A 371 -16.80 16.95 8.87
CA PRO A 371 -17.78 17.18 7.80
C PRO A 371 -17.37 18.33 6.85
N ILE A 372 -16.76 19.41 7.37
CA ILE A 372 -16.27 20.53 6.56
C ILE A 372 -15.14 20.05 5.65
N ILE A 373 -14.16 19.32 6.20
CA ILE A 373 -13.03 18.76 5.45
C ILE A 373 -13.55 17.80 4.36
N ASN A 374 -14.44 16.89 4.73
CA ASN A 374 -15.03 15.94 3.78
C ASN A 374 -15.79 16.63 2.64
N SER A 375 -16.49 17.72 2.91
CA SER A 375 -17.20 18.46 1.86
C SER A 375 -16.27 19.08 0.81
N LYS A 376 -15.03 19.39 1.18
CA LYS A 376 -14.04 20.03 0.31
C LYS A 376 -13.12 19.03 -0.37
N VAL A 377 -12.64 18.02 0.37
CA VAL A 377 -11.58 17.11 -0.09
C VAL A 377 -11.89 15.63 0.10
N GLY A 378 -13.14 15.28 0.44
CA GLY A 378 -13.57 13.89 0.61
C GLY A 378 -13.39 13.02 -0.64
N PHE A 379 -13.23 13.61 -1.83
CA PHE A 379 -12.91 12.92 -3.08
C PHE A 379 -11.52 12.25 -3.08
N VAL A 380 -10.68 12.55 -2.10
CA VAL A 380 -9.39 11.89 -1.89
C VAL A 380 -9.56 10.46 -1.39
N ASP A 381 -10.65 10.21 -0.66
CA ASP A 381 -10.95 8.88 -0.14
C ASP A 381 -11.43 7.94 -1.25
N ALA A 382 -10.85 6.76 -1.32
CA ALA A 382 -11.18 5.73 -2.26
C ALA A 382 -12.08 4.68 -1.59
N VAL A 383 -13.32 5.05 -1.31
CA VAL A 383 -14.25 4.26 -0.48
C VAL A 383 -15.47 3.73 -1.22
N ASP A 384 -15.63 4.04 -2.51
CA ASP A 384 -16.76 3.52 -3.30
C ASP A 384 -16.64 1.99 -3.39
N PRO A 385 -17.64 1.24 -2.88
CA PRO A 385 -17.65 -0.22 -2.93
C PRO A 385 -18.19 -0.78 -4.25
N ASP A 386 -18.72 0.07 -5.14
CA ASP A 386 -19.25 -0.37 -6.42
C ASP A 386 -18.15 -0.49 -7.48
N LEU A 387 -17.64 -1.70 -7.63
CA LEU A 387 -16.63 -2.05 -8.63
C LEU A 387 -17.22 -2.79 -9.85
N SER A 388 -18.53 -2.65 -10.09
CA SER A 388 -19.24 -3.37 -11.15
C SER A 388 -18.65 -3.10 -12.54
N LYS A 389 -18.26 -1.86 -12.85
CA LYS A 389 -17.63 -1.49 -14.12
C LYS A 389 -16.26 -2.16 -14.30
N PHE A 390 -15.45 -2.19 -13.24
CA PHE A 390 -14.15 -2.87 -13.26
C PHE A 390 -14.31 -4.39 -13.43
N LYS A 391 -15.23 -5.00 -12.68
CA LYS A 391 -15.56 -6.42 -12.81
C LYS A 391 -16.08 -6.78 -14.22
N ALA A 392 -16.96 -5.97 -14.79
CA ALA A 392 -17.57 -6.21 -16.11
C ALA A 392 -16.52 -6.26 -17.25
N ARG A 393 -15.38 -5.59 -17.09
CA ARG A 393 -14.24 -5.64 -18.03
C ARG A 393 -13.32 -6.85 -17.80
N GLY A 394 -13.65 -7.72 -16.87
CA GLY A 394 -12.81 -8.86 -16.47
C GLY A 394 -11.67 -8.46 -15.51
N GLY A 395 -11.70 -7.26 -14.95
CA GLY A 395 -10.72 -6.76 -13.99
C GLY A 395 -10.56 -7.68 -12.78
N LYS A 396 -9.34 -7.76 -12.23
CA LYS A 396 -9.02 -8.54 -11.03
C LYS A 396 -8.39 -7.64 -9.97
N LEU A 397 -8.88 -7.74 -8.72
CA LEU A 397 -8.41 -6.95 -7.58
C LEU A 397 -7.87 -7.86 -6.49
N LEU A 398 -6.56 -7.84 -6.29
CA LEU A 398 -5.87 -8.53 -5.21
C LEU A 398 -5.54 -7.52 -4.11
N LEU A 399 -6.18 -7.69 -2.97
CA LEU A 399 -5.94 -6.91 -1.75
C LEU A 399 -5.04 -7.71 -0.80
N TYR A 400 -4.14 -7.02 -0.11
CA TYR A 400 -3.39 -7.62 0.99
C TYR A 400 -3.11 -6.62 2.11
N ALA A 401 -2.97 -7.11 3.35
CA ALA A 401 -2.55 -6.30 4.49
C ALA A 401 -1.80 -7.17 5.49
N GLY A 402 -0.81 -6.60 6.15
CA GLY A 402 -0.10 -7.26 7.24
C GLY A 402 -0.86 -7.13 8.55
N TRP A 403 -1.06 -8.23 9.28
CA TRP A 403 -1.64 -8.17 10.61
C TRP A 403 -0.76 -7.41 11.61
N GLY A 404 0.56 -7.29 11.34
CA GLY A 404 1.53 -6.53 12.13
C GLY A 404 1.71 -5.07 11.68
N ASP A 405 0.84 -4.55 10.79
CA ASP A 405 0.90 -3.17 10.31
C ASP A 405 0.43 -2.19 11.38
N THR A 406 1.38 -1.41 11.91
CA THR A 406 1.12 -0.35 12.90
C THR A 406 0.89 1.03 12.28
N THR A 407 1.10 1.17 10.96
CA THR A 407 0.92 2.42 10.21
C THR A 407 -0.49 2.55 9.68
N ILE A 408 -0.92 1.55 8.89
CA ILE A 408 -2.31 1.46 8.40
C ILE A 408 -2.93 0.20 8.99
N THR A 409 -3.89 0.37 9.87
CA THR A 409 -4.55 -0.79 10.49
C THR A 409 -5.11 -1.75 9.43
N PRO A 410 -4.81 -3.06 9.50
CA PRO A 410 -5.32 -4.05 8.57
C PRO A 410 -6.86 -4.13 8.57
N GLU A 411 -7.49 -3.79 9.67
CA GLU A 411 -8.96 -3.72 9.77
C GLU A 411 -9.57 -2.74 8.77
N ASN A 412 -8.87 -1.65 8.43
CA ASN A 412 -9.34 -0.72 7.40
C ASN A 412 -9.44 -1.39 6.01
N THR A 413 -8.47 -2.24 5.66
CA THR A 413 -8.52 -3.03 4.42
C THR A 413 -9.66 -4.06 4.44
N VAL A 414 -9.87 -4.70 5.59
CA VAL A 414 -11.00 -5.65 5.76
C VAL A 414 -12.34 -4.95 5.62
N LEU A 415 -12.52 -3.78 6.25
CA LEU A 415 -13.75 -2.99 6.15
C LEU A 415 -14.06 -2.60 4.69
N TYR A 416 -13.04 -2.21 3.92
CA TYR A 416 -13.24 -1.94 2.49
C TYR A 416 -13.65 -3.20 1.72
N TYR A 417 -12.94 -4.31 1.89
CA TYR A 417 -13.29 -5.57 1.26
C TYR A 417 -14.72 -6.02 1.58
N GLU A 418 -15.11 -5.97 2.85
CA GLU A 418 -16.46 -6.30 3.29
C GLU A 418 -17.53 -5.33 2.70
N SER A 419 -17.20 -4.04 2.55
CA SER A 419 -18.10 -3.08 1.90
C SER A 419 -18.35 -3.43 0.43
N VAL A 420 -17.32 -3.88 -0.30
CA VAL A 420 -17.46 -4.37 -1.68
C VAL A 420 -18.37 -5.61 -1.72
N LEU A 421 -18.16 -6.58 -0.81
CA LEU A 421 -19.01 -7.77 -0.74
C LEU A 421 -20.46 -7.44 -0.37
N ASN A 422 -20.67 -6.47 0.51
CA ASN A 422 -22.03 -6.01 0.89
C ASN A 422 -22.73 -5.32 -0.27
N LYS A 423 -22.01 -4.52 -1.07
CA LYS A 423 -22.57 -3.80 -2.23
C LYS A 423 -22.83 -4.73 -3.42
N MET A 424 -21.89 -5.62 -3.72
CA MET A 424 -21.91 -6.40 -4.95
C MET A 424 -22.38 -7.86 -4.76
N GLY A 425 -22.67 -8.26 -3.52
CA GLY A 425 -23.01 -9.64 -3.14
C GLY A 425 -21.80 -10.41 -2.63
N ARG A 426 -22.04 -11.42 -1.80
CA ARG A 426 -20.98 -12.16 -1.08
C ARG A 426 -20.10 -13.03 -1.98
N ASN A 427 -20.55 -13.43 -3.14
CA ASN A 427 -19.82 -14.35 -4.02
C ASN A 427 -19.02 -13.58 -5.09
N GLN A 428 -17.96 -12.88 -4.67
CA GLN A 428 -17.11 -12.07 -5.55
C GLN A 428 -15.69 -12.61 -5.69
N GLY A 429 -15.42 -13.82 -5.21
CA GLY A 429 -14.08 -14.40 -5.20
C GLY A 429 -13.49 -14.68 -6.59
N ASP A 430 -14.27 -14.55 -7.65
CA ASP A 430 -13.84 -14.62 -9.03
C ASP A 430 -13.11 -13.34 -9.49
N PHE A 431 -13.33 -12.19 -8.80
CA PHE A 431 -12.76 -10.91 -9.21
C PHE A 431 -12.05 -10.14 -8.09
N VAL A 432 -12.42 -10.33 -6.81
CA VAL A 432 -11.74 -9.67 -5.68
C VAL A 432 -11.33 -10.68 -4.60
N ARG A 433 -10.09 -10.60 -4.13
CA ARG A 433 -9.52 -11.44 -3.06
C ARG A 433 -8.74 -10.59 -2.10
N LEU A 434 -8.88 -10.88 -0.80
CA LEU A 434 -8.10 -10.27 0.27
C LEU A 434 -7.23 -11.33 0.95
N PHE A 435 -5.96 -11.01 1.14
CA PHE A 435 -4.99 -11.85 1.87
C PHE A 435 -4.46 -11.08 3.08
N LEU A 436 -4.69 -11.62 4.27
CA LEU A 436 -4.18 -11.06 5.51
C LEU A 436 -2.94 -11.83 5.94
N VAL A 437 -1.81 -11.14 6.05
CA VAL A 437 -0.49 -11.73 6.24
C VAL A 437 -0.11 -11.68 7.72
N PRO A 438 -0.04 -12.84 8.43
CA PRO A 438 0.35 -12.88 9.84
C PRO A 438 1.71 -12.22 10.08
N GLY A 439 1.81 -11.36 11.09
CA GLY A 439 3.07 -10.76 11.53
C GLY A 439 3.82 -9.92 10.48
N MET A 440 3.23 -9.64 9.32
CA MET A 440 3.82 -8.71 8.35
C MET A 440 3.56 -7.26 8.81
N ALA A 441 4.58 -6.44 8.75
CA ALA A 441 4.51 -5.00 9.03
C ALA A 441 3.95 -4.21 7.82
N HIS A 442 4.10 -2.88 7.84
CA HIS A 442 3.57 -2.00 6.79
C HIS A 442 4.20 -2.30 5.42
N CYS A 443 3.40 -2.79 4.48
CA CYS A 443 3.78 -3.15 3.10
C CYS A 443 4.80 -4.29 2.97
N ARG A 444 5.66 -4.52 3.94
CA ARG A 444 6.77 -5.50 3.93
C ARG A 444 7.39 -5.63 5.32
N GLY A 445 8.30 -6.60 5.47
CA GLY A 445 9.01 -6.80 6.74
C GLY A 445 8.12 -7.39 7.84
N GLY A 446 8.60 -7.38 9.08
CA GLY A 446 7.96 -8.06 10.21
C GLY A 446 8.39 -9.53 10.34
N ASP A 447 7.95 -10.19 11.42
CA ASP A 447 8.42 -11.51 11.81
C ASP A 447 7.70 -12.66 11.09
N GLY A 448 6.55 -12.37 10.49
CA GLY A 448 5.74 -13.34 9.74
C GLY A 448 6.22 -13.58 8.30
N PRO A 449 5.44 -14.33 7.49
CA PRO A 449 5.77 -14.67 6.09
C PRO A 449 5.56 -13.46 5.16
N ASN A 450 6.45 -12.50 5.18
CA ASN A 450 6.33 -11.14 4.61
C ASN A 450 6.77 -10.99 3.14
N THR A 451 7.16 -12.08 2.49
CA THR A 451 7.60 -12.11 1.09
C THR A 451 6.76 -13.11 0.30
N PHE A 452 6.10 -12.67 -0.75
CA PHE A 452 5.19 -13.49 -1.57
C PHE A 452 5.03 -12.90 -2.98
N ASP A 453 4.73 -13.76 -3.96
CA ASP A 453 4.61 -13.35 -5.36
C ASP A 453 3.18 -12.89 -5.68
N THR A 454 2.98 -11.57 -5.63
CA THR A 454 1.71 -10.94 -6.04
C THR A 454 1.60 -10.77 -7.55
N ILE A 455 2.72 -10.58 -8.26
CA ILE A 455 2.74 -10.33 -9.71
C ILE A 455 2.37 -11.62 -10.45
N GLY A 456 3.10 -12.71 -10.24
CA GLY A 456 2.80 -13.99 -10.87
C GLY A 456 1.41 -14.53 -10.48
N THR A 457 0.95 -14.27 -9.24
CA THR A 457 -0.41 -14.59 -8.81
C THR A 457 -1.46 -13.82 -9.63
N MET A 458 -1.25 -12.51 -9.85
CA MET A 458 -2.15 -11.68 -10.63
C MET A 458 -2.15 -12.06 -12.11
N GLU A 459 -0.99 -12.33 -12.70
CA GLU A 459 -0.87 -12.82 -14.08
C GLU A 459 -1.64 -14.14 -14.27
N ALA A 460 -1.43 -15.11 -13.38
CA ALA A 460 -2.14 -16.38 -13.44
C ALA A 460 -3.67 -16.19 -13.34
N TRP A 461 -4.10 -15.28 -12.47
CA TRP A 461 -5.52 -14.99 -12.28
C TRP A 461 -6.13 -14.27 -13.49
N ARG A 462 -5.49 -13.20 -13.97
CA ARG A 462 -6.06 -12.38 -15.05
C ARG A 462 -5.91 -13.01 -16.42
N GLU A 463 -4.77 -13.63 -16.70
CA GLU A 463 -4.43 -14.11 -18.04
C GLU A 463 -4.79 -15.59 -18.26
N LYS A 464 -4.74 -16.40 -17.20
CA LYS A 464 -4.97 -17.85 -17.27
C LYS A 464 -6.25 -18.27 -16.55
N SER A 465 -7.01 -17.33 -15.98
CA SER A 465 -8.23 -17.58 -15.19
C SER A 465 -8.01 -18.50 -13.98
N VAL A 466 -6.78 -18.56 -13.45
CA VAL A 466 -6.44 -19.34 -12.26
C VAL A 466 -6.71 -18.49 -11.02
N THR A 467 -7.89 -18.64 -10.44
CA THR A 467 -8.27 -17.91 -9.22
C THR A 467 -7.37 -18.30 -8.05
N PRO A 468 -6.71 -17.36 -7.34
CA PRO A 468 -5.80 -17.69 -6.26
C PRO A 468 -6.55 -18.24 -5.04
N THR A 469 -6.35 -19.51 -4.73
CA THR A 469 -6.89 -20.18 -3.54
C THR A 469 -5.95 -20.06 -2.34
N GLN A 470 -4.71 -19.73 -2.58
CA GLN A 470 -3.68 -19.38 -1.61
C GLN A 470 -2.50 -18.70 -2.33
N MET A 471 -1.67 -17.97 -1.60
CA MET A 471 -0.33 -17.60 -2.00
C MET A 471 0.67 -18.23 -1.03
N MET A 472 1.89 -18.50 -1.49
CA MET A 472 2.94 -18.97 -0.59
C MET A 472 3.75 -17.79 -0.07
N GLY A 473 3.65 -17.54 1.23
CA GLY A 473 4.46 -16.55 1.92
C GLY A 473 5.68 -17.19 2.58
N PHE A 474 6.78 -16.47 2.61
CA PHE A 474 7.99 -16.87 3.32
C PHE A 474 8.66 -15.65 3.97
N ASN A 475 9.49 -15.92 4.97
CA ASN A 475 10.34 -14.92 5.59
C ASN A 475 11.81 -15.31 5.38
N PRO A 476 12.58 -14.57 4.57
CA PRO A 476 13.96 -14.95 4.23
C PRO A 476 14.91 -14.91 5.43
N GLN A 477 14.56 -14.18 6.51
CA GLN A 477 15.42 -14.03 7.69
C GLN A 477 15.23 -15.18 8.70
N SER A 478 14.03 -15.76 8.78
CA SER A 478 13.69 -16.79 9.78
C SER A 478 13.44 -18.18 9.20
N SER A 479 13.53 -18.33 7.87
CA SER A 479 13.17 -19.55 7.13
C SER A 479 11.72 -20.01 7.37
N LEU A 480 10.85 -19.09 7.76
CA LEU A 480 9.42 -19.33 7.93
C LEU A 480 8.73 -19.34 6.58
N SER A 481 7.95 -20.38 6.30
CA SER A 481 7.01 -20.39 5.17
C SER A 481 5.60 -20.73 5.66
N ARG A 482 4.57 -20.14 5.01
CA ARG A 482 3.17 -20.35 5.37
C ARG A 482 2.25 -20.07 4.18
N PRO A 483 1.16 -20.82 3.99
CA PRO A 483 0.15 -20.45 3.02
C PRO A 483 -0.56 -19.19 3.50
N LEU A 484 -0.63 -18.17 2.64
CA LEU A 484 -1.48 -17.01 2.82
C LEU A 484 -2.84 -17.35 2.25
N CYS A 485 -3.87 -17.29 3.06
CA CYS A 485 -5.21 -17.75 2.73
C CYS A 485 -6.11 -16.59 2.31
N PRO A 486 -7.00 -16.77 1.33
CA PRO A 486 -7.98 -15.74 1.00
C PRO A 486 -8.96 -15.56 2.15
N TYR A 487 -9.11 -14.32 2.62
CA TYR A 487 -10.07 -13.97 3.68
C TYR A 487 -11.51 -14.42 3.30
N PRO A 488 -12.30 -15.01 4.23
CA PRO A 488 -12.06 -15.10 5.67
C PRO A 488 -11.24 -16.31 6.14
N GLN A 489 -10.72 -17.14 5.24
CA GLN A 489 -9.89 -18.29 5.64
C GLN A 489 -8.61 -17.84 6.33
N VAL A 490 -8.10 -18.71 7.19
CA VAL A 490 -6.84 -18.53 7.92
C VAL A 490 -5.94 -19.73 7.76
N ALA A 491 -4.63 -19.54 7.85
CA ALA A 491 -3.69 -20.65 7.89
C ALA A 491 -3.84 -21.38 9.23
N THR A 492 -4.14 -22.67 9.18
CA THR A 492 -4.32 -23.53 10.35
C THR A 492 -3.25 -24.62 10.37
N TYR A 493 -2.54 -24.73 11.49
CA TYR A 493 -1.53 -25.76 11.69
C TYR A 493 -2.18 -27.14 11.81
N LYS A 494 -1.63 -28.13 11.10
CA LYS A 494 -2.16 -29.51 11.06
C LYS A 494 -1.88 -30.33 12.33
N GLY A 495 -1.17 -29.77 13.31
CA GLY A 495 -0.89 -30.41 14.60
C GLY A 495 0.39 -31.24 14.65
N ALA A 496 1.08 -31.47 13.53
CA ALA A 496 2.32 -32.23 13.46
C ALA A 496 3.32 -31.61 12.47
N GLY A 497 4.61 -31.85 12.70
CA GLY A 497 5.69 -31.34 11.86
C GLY A 497 6.24 -29.98 12.29
N ASN A 498 7.14 -29.41 11.48
CA ASN A 498 7.76 -28.12 11.76
C ASN A 498 6.79 -26.98 11.42
N ARG A 499 6.47 -26.13 12.39
CA ARG A 499 5.59 -24.97 12.21
C ARG A 499 6.14 -23.92 11.22
N LYS A 500 7.44 -23.92 10.97
CA LYS A 500 8.07 -23.03 9.98
C LYS A 500 7.87 -23.50 8.54
N ASP A 501 7.39 -24.72 8.33
CA ASP A 501 7.18 -25.30 7.01
C ASP A 501 5.71 -25.23 6.61
N ALA A 502 5.44 -24.57 5.49
CA ALA A 502 4.09 -24.38 4.94
C ALA A 502 3.35 -25.70 4.68
N SER A 503 4.05 -26.80 4.40
CA SER A 503 3.43 -28.11 4.17
C SER A 503 2.62 -28.62 5.36
N ASN A 504 2.92 -28.13 6.57
CA ASN A 504 2.25 -28.48 7.81
C ASN A 504 1.06 -27.56 8.14
N TRP A 505 0.64 -26.73 7.19
CA TRP A 505 -0.48 -25.81 7.31
C TRP A 505 -1.51 -26.02 6.21
N SER A 506 -2.73 -25.58 6.43
CA SER A 506 -3.80 -25.58 5.44
C SER A 506 -4.70 -24.35 5.63
N CYS A 507 -5.30 -23.87 4.54
CA CYS A 507 -6.31 -22.83 4.60
C CYS A 507 -7.64 -23.41 5.05
N THR A 508 -8.18 -22.92 6.16
CA THR A 508 -9.48 -23.33 6.70
C THR A 508 -10.35 -22.13 7.04
N ALA A 509 -11.65 -22.33 7.14
CA ALA A 509 -12.54 -21.33 7.72
C ALA A 509 -12.05 -20.97 9.15
N PRO A 510 -12.16 -19.70 9.59
CA PRO A 510 -11.84 -19.35 10.96
C PRO A 510 -12.72 -20.14 11.92
N GLN A 511 -12.12 -20.64 13.00
CA GLN A 511 -12.94 -21.21 14.08
C GLN A 511 -13.79 -20.07 14.65
N THR A 512 -15.11 -20.25 14.62
CA THR A 512 -16.03 -19.33 15.28
C THR A 512 -15.75 -19.44 16.78
N SER A 513 -15.15 -18.39 17.37
CA SER A 513 -15.25 -18.28 18.83
C SER A 513 -16.74 -18.12 19.13
N THR A 514 -17.35 -19.09 19.75
CA THR A 514 -18.63 -18.88 20.44
C THR A 514 -18.43 -17.77 21.43
N ARG A 515 -18.83 -16.54 21.04
CA ARG A 515 -18.99 -15.40 21.97
C ARG A 515 -20.23 -15.60 22.80
#